data_5e4f62c7229c712728af1a93e0cee2c2
#
_entry.id   5e4f62c7229c712728af1a93e0cee2c2
#
_cell.length_a   1.000
_cell.length_b   1.000
_cell.length_c   1.000
_cell.angle_alpha   90.00
_cell.angle_beta   90.00
_cell.angle_gamma   90.00
#
_symmetry.space_group_name_H-M   'P 1'
#
loop_
_entity.id
_entity.type
_entity.pdbx_description
1 polymer ?
#
loop_
_entity_poly.entity_id
_entity_poly.type
_entity_poly.pdbx_seq_one_letter_code
_entity_poly.pdbx_strand_id
1 'polypeptide(L)'
;MASSSAGNSVFVGTEKTRILIDAGLSKKQTLLRLASIGEDPSKIDAVFITHEHSDHILGLPAIARGLKIPVFLTKRTAPMIEWNGAVPHVEQFQAGAAIEFGDMSIQSFTIPHDAVDPVGYSVTAGGLKFSLATDLGYMPDSVKWHIDGSHIL
;
A
#
# COMPACT_ATOMS: atom_id res chain seq x y z
N MET A 1 10.34 4.32 -0.05
CA MET A 1 11.35 3.30 -0.41
C MET A 1 11.66 3.23 -1.90
N ALA A 2 10.72 3.17 -2.75
CA ALA A 2 10.93 3.30 -4.19
C ALA A 2 9.69 3.91 -4.82
N SER A 3 9.90 4.81 -5.75
CA SER A 3 8.89 5.37 -6.64
C SER A 3 9.56 5.53 -8.00
N SER A 4 9.26 4.66 -8.91
CA SER A 4 9.74 4.70 -10.28
C SER A 4 9.01 3.64 -11.11
N SER A 5 9.06 3.75 -12.43
CA SER A 5 8.59 2.69 -13.35
C SER A 5 9.27 1.32 -13.16
N ALA A 6 10.30 1.25 -12.30
CA ALA A 6 10.99 0.00 -11.93
C ALA A 6 10.40 -0.69 -10.69
N GLY A 7 9.38 -0.12 -10.05
CA GLY A 7 8.67 -0.68 -8.90
C GLY A 7 8.41 0.34 -7.79
N ASN A 8 7.16 0.36 -7.33
CA ASN A 8 6.68 1.23 -6.28
C ASN A 8 6.46 0.43 -4.99
N SER A 9 6.95 0.94 -3.89
CA SER A 9 6.71 0.40 -2.54
C SER A 9 7.07 1.44 -1.50
N VAL A 10 6.13 1.72 -0.60
CA VAL A 10 6.31 2.68 0.51
C VAL A 10 6.17 1.93 1.83
N PHE A 11 7.11 2.15 2.72
CA PHE A 11 7.05 1.65 4.09
C PHE A 11 6.46 2.74 5.00
N VAL A 12 5.46 2.37 5.80
CA VAL A 12 4.88 3.20 6.85
C VAL A 12 4.91 2.41 8.15
N GLY A 13 5.54 2.96 9.18
CA GLY A 13 5.71 2.28 10.45
C GLY A 13 5.52 3.18 11.66
N THR A 14 4.93 2.61 12.72
CA THR A 14 4.94 3.11 14.08
C THR A 14 5.84 2.18 14.94
N GLU A 15 5.88 2.39 16.25
CA GLU A 15 6.55 1.44 17.13
C GLU A 15 5.83 0.08 17.18
N LYS A 16 4.52 0.03 16.89
CA LYS A 16 3.65 -1.15 17.05
C LYS A 16 3.27 -1.80 15.73
N THR A 17 3.06 -1.02 14.67
CA THR A 17 2.50 -1.49 13.40
C THR A 17 3.37 -1.08 12.23
N ARG A 18 3.60 -2.00 11.30
CA ARG A 18 4.44 -1.80 10.10
C ARG A 18 3.72 -2.31 8.87
N ILE A 19 3.49 -1.42 7.92
CA ILE A 19 2.82 -1.77 6.67
C ILE A 19 3.65 -1.39 5.45
N LEU A 20 3.41 -2.09 4.36
CA LEU A 20 3.81 -1.66 3.02
C LEU A 20 2.59 -1.12 2.28
N ILE A 21 2.77 -0.03 1.55
CA ILE A 21 1.83 0.40 0.50
C ILE A 21 2.51 0.12 -0.83
N ASP A 22 1.89 -0.74 -1.61
CA ASP A 22 2.39 -1.37 -2.82
C ASP A 22 3.61 -2.30 -2.62
N ALA A 23 3.75 -3.22 -3.55
CA ALA A 23 4.76 -4.27 -3.57
C ALA A 23 5.32 -4.48 -4.99
N GLY A 24 5.66 -3.38 -5.65
CA GLY A 24 6.17 -3.39 -7.03
C GLY A 24 7.61 -3.89 -7.16
N LEU A 25 8.36 -3.97 -6.07
CA LEU A 25 9.70 -4.53 -6.03
C LEU A 25 9.67 -6.04 -5.81
N SER A 26 10.67 -6.77 -6.32
CA SER A 26 10.81 -8.19 -5.96
C SER A 26 10.94 -8.37 -4.45
N LYS A 27 10.54 -9.54 -3.92
CA LYS A 27 10.68 -9.86 -2.49
C LYS A 27 12.11 -9.60 -2.00
N LYS A 28 13.12 -10.06 -2.74
CA LYS A 28 14.53 -9.85 -2.39
C LYS A 28 14.87 -8.37 -2.24
N GLN A 29 14.48 -7.54 -3.19
CA GLN A 29 14.73 -6.09 -3.16
C GLN A 29 14.00 -5.42 -2.01
N THR A 30 12.76 -5.80 -1.76
CA THR A 30 11.96 -5.27 -0.63
C THR A 30 12.65 -5.56 0.71
N LEU A 31 13.05 -6.83 0.95
CA LEU A 31 13.71 -7.21 2.19
C LEU A 31 15.05 -6.48 2.37
N LEU A 32 15.87 -6.36 1.31
CA LEU A 32 17.14 -5.64 1.36
C LEU A 32 16.94 -4.16 1.68
N ARG A 33 15.94 -3.50 1.07
CA ARG A 33 15.67 -2.08 1.32
C ARG A 33 15.14 -1.82 2.72
N LEU A 34 14.27 -2.68 3.25
CA LEU A 34 13.82 -2.60 4.65
C LEU A 34 15.01 -2.71 5.60
N ALA A 35 15.86 -3.72 5.41
CA ALA A 35 17.07 -3.89 6.23
C ALA A 35 18.02 -2.68 6.14
N SER A 36 18.15 -2.06 4.96
CA SER A 36 19.04 -0.89 4.78
C SER A 36 18.59 0.35 5.54
N ILE A 37 17.32 0.44 5.91
CA ILE A 37 16.78 1.53 6.76
C ILE A 37 16.63 1.12 8.23
N GLY A 38 17.20 -0.03 8.61
CA GLY A 38 17.17 -0.52 10.00
C GLY A 38 15.86 -1.23 10.39
N GLU A 39 14.98 -1.52 9.44
CA GLU A 39 13.72 -2.22 9.69
C GLU A 39 13.90 -3.74 9.53
N ASP A 40 13.31 -4.50 10.45
CA ASP A 40 13.25 -5.96 10.37
C ASP A 40 12.13 -6.37 9.41
N PRO A 41 12.44 -6.98 8.24
CA PRO A 41 11.43 -7.38 7.29
C PRO A 41 10.40 -8.39 7.82
N SER A 42 10.78 -9.19 8.83
CA SER A 42 9.88 -10.17 9.46
C SER A 42 8.77 -9.53 10.30
N LYS A 43 8.88 -8.24 10.59
CA LYS A 43 7.93 -7.46 11.38
C LYS A 43 6.94 -6.66 10.54
N ILE A 44 6.91 -6.86 9.23
CA ILE A 44 5.85 -6.29 8.40
C ILE A 44 4.53 -7.01 8.70
N ASP A 45 3.49 -6.24 8.99
CA ASP A 45 2.19 -6.74 9.43
C ASP A 45 1.19 -6.88 8.30
N ALA A 46 1.27 -6.06 7.26
CA ALA A 46 0.35 -6.09 6.11
C ALA A 46 0.91 -5.38 4.88
N VAL A 47 0.28 -5.67 3.72
CA VAL A 47 0.48 -4.91 2.47
C VAL A 47 -0.86 -4.32 2.05
N PHE A 48 -0.88 -3.01 1.73
CA PHE A 48 -2.01 -2.30 1.14
C PHE A 48 -1.69 -1.99 -0.32
N ILE A 49 -2.61 -2.26 -1.24
CA ILE A 49 -2.41 -2.08 -2.67
C ILE A 49 -3.21 -0.89 -3.18
N THR A 50 -2.57 -0.01 -3.92
CA THR A 50 -3.22 1.15 -4.55
C THR A 50 -4.00 0.76 -5.81
N HIS A 51 -3.42 -0.05 -6.67
CA HIS A 51 -4.01 -0.55 -7.92
C HIS A 51 -3.20 -1.73 -8.51
N GLU A 52 -3.70 -2.33 -9.60
CA GLU A 52 -3.21 -3.59 -10.15
C GLU A 52 -2.02 -3.50 -11.12
N HIS A 53 -1.47 -2.33 -11.42
CA HIS A 53 -0.36 -2.24 -12.36
C HIS A 53 0.89 -2.98 -11.87
N SER A 54 1.63 -3.58 -12.81
CA SER A 54 2.72 -4.49 -12.50
C SER A 54 3.83 -3.88 -11.64
N ASP A 55 4.13 -2.60 -11.83
CA ASP A 55 5.12 -1.88 -11.04
C ASP A 55 4.65 -1.55 -9.60
N HIS A 56 3.40 -1.91 -9.24
CA HIS A 56 2.84 -1.84 -7.90
C HIS A 56 2.64 -3.21 -7.24
N ILE A 57 2.56 -4.30 -8.03
CA ILE A 57 2.21 -5.63 -7.51
C ILE A 57 3.18 -6.75 -7.87
N LEU A 58 4.27 -6.48 -8.61
CA LEU A 58 5.19 -7.52 -9.11
C LEU A 58 5.69 -8.47 -8.02
N GLY A 59 6.04 -7.96 -6.85
CA GLY A 59 6.52 -8.74 -5.71
C GLY A 59 5.44 -9.24 -4.77
N LEU A 60 4.20 -8.78 -4.93
CA LEU A 60 3.11 -9.00 -3.98
C LEU A 60 2.90 -10.49 -3.63
N PRO A 61 2.77 -11.42 -4.59
CA PRO A 61 2.53 -12.82 -4.25
C PRO A 61 3.66 -13.44 -3.43
N ALA A 62 4.92 -13.12 -3.76
CA ALA A 62 6.09 -13.65 -3.07
C ALA A 62 6.28 -13.03 -1.67
N ILE A 63 5.98 -11.74 -1.51
CA ILE A 63 6.07 -11.02 -0.24
C ILE A 63 4.98 -11.52 0.71
N ALA A 64 3.72 -11.51 0.29
CA ALA A 64 2.59 -11.88 1.13
C ALA A 64 2.70 -13.34 1.63
N ARG A 65 3.02 -14.29 0.75
CA ARG A 65 3.25 -15.68 1.16
C ARG A 65 4.50 -15.86 2.02
N GLY A 66 5.59 -15.23 1.64
CA GLY A 66 6.87 -15.40 2.33
C GLY A 66 6.89 -14.82 3.73
N LEU A 67 6.17 -13.72 3.97
CA LEU A 67 6.01 -13.11 5.29
C LEU A 67 4.75 -13.58 6.02
N LYS A 68 3.85 -14.30 5.32
CA LYS A 68 2.55 -14.78 5.86
C LYS A 68 1.68 -13.65 6.38
N ILE A 69 1.61 -12.56 5.63
CA ILE A 69 0.89 -11.34 6.00
C ILE A 69 -0.35 -11.13 5.11
N PRO A 70 -1.39 -10.47 5.64
CA PRO A 70 -2.59 -10.14 4.88
C PRO A 70 -2.31 -9.07 3.82
N VAL A 71 -3.11 -9.12 2.76
CA VAL A 71 -3.13 -8.14 1.68
C VAL A 71 -4.47 -7.43 1.68
N PHE A 72 -4.43 -6.10 1.73
CA PHE A 72 -5.60 -5.23 1.67
C PHE A 72 -5.67 -4.56 0.29
N LEU A 73 -6.81 -4.68 -0.37
CA LEU A 73 -7.05 -4.10 -1.69
C LEU A 73 -8.54 -3.91 -1.96
N THR A 74 -8.90 -3.11 -2.95
CA THR A 74 -10.32 -2.90 -3.24
C THR A 74 -10.95 -4.16 -3.83
N LYS A 75 -12.27 -4.31 -3.66
CA LYS A 75 -13.05 -5.43 -4.23
C LYS A 75 -12.91 -5.56 -5.73
N ARG A 76 -12.71 -4.44 -6.43
CA ARG A 76 -12.57 -4.42 -7.89
C ARG A 76 -11.14 -4.73 -8.35
N THR A 77 -10.14 -4.37 -7.55
CA THR A 77 -8.73 -4.71 -7.82
C THR A 77 -8.43 -6.18 -7.53
N ALA A 78 -9.11 -6.80 -6.54
CA ALA A 78 -8.85 -8.17 -6.12
C ALA A 78 -8.84 -9.21 -7.26
N PRO A 79 -9.82 -9.23 -8.18
CA PRO A 79 -9.84 -10.19 -9.30
C PRO A 79 -8.70 -10.01 -10.30
N MET A 80 -8.03 -8.85 -10.29
CA MET A 80 -6.94 -8.53 -11.22
C MET A 80 -5.59 -9.08 -10.79
N ILE A 81 -5.49 -9.59 -9.54
CA ILE A 81 -4.23 -10.09 -8.99
C ILE A 81 -4.02 -11.54 -9.38
N GLU A 82 -2.95 -11.83 -10.12
CA GLU A 82 -2.49 -13.18 -10.42
C GLU A 82 -1.58 -13.68 -9.30
N TRP A 83 -2.09 -14.58 -8.47
CA TRP A 83 -1.36 -15.08 -7.32
C TRP A 83 -0.26 -16.10 -7.66
N ASN A 84 -0.35 -16.78 -8.80
CA ASN A 84 0.63 -17.79 -9.24
C ASN A 84 0.94 -18.82 -8.15
N GLY A 85 -0.11 -19.40 -7.54
CA GLY A 85 -0.01 -20.37 -6.45
C GLY A 85 -1.02 -20.10 -5.34
N ALA A 86 -0.70 -20.51 -4.11
CA ALA A 86 -1.59 -20.33 -2.97
C ALA A 86 -1.92 -18.86 -2.72
N VAL A 87 -3.21 -18.56 -2.59
CA VAL A 87 -3.71 -17.22 -2.28
C VAL A 87 -3.45 -16.94 -0.79
N PRO A 88 -2.82 -15.81 -0.44
CA PRO A 88 -2.66 -15.42 0.95
C PRO A 88 -4.00 -14.98 1.56
N HIS A 89 -3.99 -14.57 2.83
CA HIS A 89 -5.15 -13.89 3.41
C HIS A 89 -5.37 -12.55 2.70
N VAL A 90 -6.55 -12.37 2.11
CA VAL A 90 -6.91 -11.16 1.35
C VAL A 90 -8.12 -10.50 2.00
N GLU A 91 -7.95 -9.25 2.42
CA GLU A 91 -9.00 -8.38 2.94
C GLU A 91 -9.43 -7.40 1.85
N GLN A 92 -10.71 -7.49 1.46
CA GLN A 92 -11.27 -6.66 0.40
C GLN A 92 -12.13 -5.54 1.00
N PHE A 93 -11.92 -4.33 0.51
CA PHE A 93 -12.69 -3.16 0.92
C PHE A 93 -13.24 -2.39 -0.29
N GLN A 94 -14.11 -1.43 -0.05
CA GLN A 94 -14.63 -0.52 -1.06
C GLN A 94 -13.81 0.76 -1.05
N ALA A 95 -13.47 1.31 -2.23
CA ALA A 95 -12.78 2.60 -2.31
C ALA A 95 -13.54 3.66 -1.49
N GLY A 96 -12.81 4.44 -0.69
CA GLY A 96 -13.37 5.37 0.28
C GLY A 96 -13.53 4.80 1.69
N ALA A 97 -13.25 3.51 1.91
CA ALA A 97 -13.34 2.91 3.24
C ALA A 97 -12.23 3.41 4.17
N ALA A 98 -12.56 3.53 5.46
CA ALA A 98 -11.61 3.68 6.55
C ALA A 98 -11.35 2.31 7.18
N ILE A 99 -10.09 1.99 7.39
CA ILE A 99 -9.63 0.69 7.93
C ILE A 99 -8.79 0.98 9.16
N GLU A 100 -9.21 0.43 10.30
CA GLU A 100 -8.38 0.44 11.51
C GLU A 100 -7.47 -0.79 11.50
N PHE A 101 -6.16 -0.57 11.54
CA PHE A 101 -5.17 -1.63 11.52
C PHE A 101 -4.05 -1.35 12.53
N GLY A 102 -3.97 -2.16 13.57
CA GLY A 102 -3.08 -1.92 14.69
C GLY A 102 -3.37 -0.57 15.37
N ASP A 103 -2.38 0.29 15.42
CA ASP A 103 -2.50 1.67 15.93
C ASP A 103 -2.61 2.72 14.82
N MET A 104 -2.92 2.29 13.60
CA MET A 104 -3.10 3.13 12.44
C MET A 104 -4.57 3.22 12.02
N SER A 105 -5.05 4.42 11.66
CA SER A 105 -6.28 4.63 10.91
C SER A 105 -5.93 4.90 9.46
N ILE A 106 -6.40 4.05 8.54
CA ILE A 106 -6.04 4.06 7.13
C ILE A 106 -7.28 4.39 6.30
N GLN A 107 -7.32 5.60 5.75
CA GLN A 107 -8.39 6.07 4.88
C GLN A 107 -8.00 5.89 3.43
N SER A 108 -8.74 5.08 2.68
CA SER A 108 -8.59 5.02 1.22
C SER A 108 -9.41 6.12 0.54
N PHE A 109 -8.98 6.59 -0.61
CA PHE A 109 -9.72 7.55 -1.45
C PHE A 109 -9.42 7.30 -2.93
N THR A 110 -10.44 7.47 -3.77
CA THR A 110 -10.29 7.29 -5.23
C THR A 110 -9.36 8.34 -5.82
N ILE A 111 -8.47 7.91 -6.72
CA ILE A 111 -7.60 8.78 -7.49
C ILE A 111 -7.88 8.66 -9.00
N PRO A 112 -7.69 9.72 -9.81
CA PRO A 112 -7.84 9.66 -11.25
C PRO A 112 -6.61 9.01 -11.89
N HIS A 113 -6.74 7.74 -12.24
CA HIS A 113 -5.70 6.96 -12.90
C HIS A 113 -6.34 5.89 -13.78
N ASP A 114 -5.65 5.47 -14.83
CA ASP A 114 -6.09 4.41 -15.75
C ASP A 114 -5.83 3.03 -15.13
N ALA A 115 -6.69 2.65 -14.21
CA ALA A 115 -6.70 1.36 -13.51
C ALA A 115 -8.14 0.99 -13.15
N VAL A 116 -8.38 -0.24 -12.67
CA VAL A 116 -9.75 -0.75 -12.42
C VAL A 116 -10.44 -0.01 -11.27
N ASP A 117 -9.72 0.24 -10.18
CA ASP A 117 -10.26 0.93 -8.99
C ASP A 117 -9.12 1.54 -8.15
N PRO A 118 -8.40 2.53 -8.73
CA PRO A 118 -7.19 3.06 -8.12
C PRO A 118 -7.50 3.92 -6.90
N VAL A 119 -6.75 3.70 -5.82
CA VAL A 119 -6.88 4.44 -4.57
C VAL A 119 -5.55 5.01 -4.09
N GLY A 120 -5.64 6.17 -3.45
CA GLY A 120 -4.62 6.68 -2.54
C GLY A 120 -4.95 6.33 -1.10
N TYR A 121 -4.02 6.59 -0.20
CA TYR A 121 -4.18 6.33 1.24
C TYR A 121 -3.74 7.51 2.07
N SER A 122 -4.51 7.82 3.11
CA SER A 122 -4.09 8.66 4.23
C SER A 122 -4.00 7.80 5.47
N VAL A 123 -2.83 7.75 6.08
CA VAL A 123 -2.53 6.97 7.29
C VAL A 123 -2.34 7.94 8.45
N THR A 124 -3.12 7.77 9.50
CA THR A 124 -3.02 8.58 10.72
C THR A 124 -2.61 7.67 11.89
N ALA A 125 -1.58 8.07 12.61
CA ALA A 125 -1.13 7.41 13.82
C ALA A 125 -0.40 8.41 14.73
N GLY A 126 -0.61 8.33 16.03
CA GLY A 126 0.07 9.19 17.02
C GLY A 126 -0.07 10.69 16.76
N GLY A 127 -1.16 11.14 16.18
CA GLY A 127 -1.40 12.55 15.82
C GLY A 127 -0.70 13.01 14.53
N LEU A 128 0.02 12.14 13.85
CA LEU A 128 0.64 12.41 12.55
C LEU A 128 -0.19 11.83 11.42
N LYS A 129 -0.21 12.53 10.30
CA LYS A 129 -0.87 12.10 9.06
C LYS A 129 0.15 12.01 7.94
N PHE A 130 0.26 10.83 7.35
CA PHE A 130 0.95 10.56 6.09
C PHE A 130 -0.09 10.36 4.99
N SER A 131 0.12 10.90 3.80
CA SER A 131 -0.73 10.62 2.65
C SER A 131 0.09 10.21 1.44
N LEU A 132 -0.47 9.31 0.65
CA LEU A 132 0.10 8.82 -0.59
C LEU A 132 -0.95 8.88 -1.71
N ALA A 133 -0.64 9.60 -2.76
CA ALA A 133 -1.40 9.64 -4.00
C ALA A 133 -0.42 9.57 -5.17
N THR A 134 -0.24 8.38 -5.73
CA THR A 134 0.65 8.11 -6.86
C THR A 134 -0.13 8.05 -8.16
N ASP A 135 0.58 8.22 -9.29
CA ASP A 135 0.05 8.05 -10.64
C ASP A 135 -1.18 8.93 -10.96
N LEU A 136 -1.20 10.11 -10.37
CA LEU A 136 -2.26 11.09 -10.62
C LEU A 136 -2.19 11.63 -12.05
N GLY A 137 -3.22 11.42 -12.83
CA GLY A 137 -3.38 12.08 -14.12
C GLY A 137 -3.63 13.60 -13.98
N TYR A 138 -4.34 13.98 -12.91
CA TYR A 138 -4.57 15.36 -12.49
C TYR A 138 -4.96 15.36 -10.99
N MET A 139 -4.97 16.54 -10.37
CA MET A 139 -5.26 16.71 -8.94
C MET A 139 -6.68 17.24 -8.72
N PRO A 140 -7.70 16.39 -8.54
CA PRO A 140 -9.06 16.85 -8.24
C PRO A 140 -9.19 17.36 -6.80
N ASP A 141 -10.21 18.18 -6.55
CA ASP A 141 -10.44 18.74 -5.21
C ASP A 141 -10.73 17.67 -4.15
N SER A 142 -11.35 16.56 -4.54
CA SER A 142 -11.54 15.40 -3.66
C SER A 142 -10.22 14.83 -3.14
N VAL A 143 -9.21 14.71 -3.99
CA VAL A 143 -7.87 14.26 -3.57
C VAL A 143 -7.21 15.32 -2.67
N LYS A 144 -7.29 16.60 -3.04
CA LYS A 144 -6.75 17.70 -2.21
C LYS A 144 -7.34 17.66 -0.80
N TRP A 145 -8.65 17.43 -0.69
CA TRP A 145 -9.33 17.32 0.61
C TRP A 145 -8.77 16.18 1.46
N HIS A 146 -8.51 15.00 0.85
CA HIS A 146 -7.96 13.85 1.56
C HIS A 146 -6.51 14.04 2.01
N ILE A 147 -5.69 14.74 1.22
CA ILE A 147 -4.28 14.98 1.56
C ILE A 147 -4.08 16.25 2.40
N ASP A 148 -5.10 17.09 2.55
CA ASP A 148 -5.03 18.28 3.37
C ASP A 148 -4.67 17.96 4.82
N GLY A 149 -3.83 18.80 5.42
CA GLY A 149 -3.33 18.58 6.77
C GLY A 149 -2.33 17.43 6.91
N SER A 150 -1.81 16.87 5.80
CA SER A 150 -0.78 15.85 5.87
C SER A 150 0.56 16.45 6.34
N HIS A 151 1.21 15.75 7.28
CA HIS A 151 2.55 16.09 7.76
C HIS A 151 3.61 15.58 6.79
N ILE A 152 3.31 14.49 6.06
CA ILE A 152 4.15 13.86 5.04
C ILE A 152 3.25 13.53 3.84
N LEU A 153 3.74 13.86 2.64
CA LEU A 153 3.06 13.61 1.35
C LEU A 153 4.06 13.05 0.33
#